data_aa78a3fe3347723cc16e94aede573bc9
#
_entry.id   aa78a3fe3347723cc16e94aede573bc9
#
_cell.length_a   1.000
_cell.length_b   1.000
_cell.length_c   1.000
_cell.angle_alpha   90.00
_cell.angle_beta   90.00
_cell.angle_gamma   90.00
#
_symmetry.space_group_name_H-M   'P 1'
#
loop_
_entity.id
_entity.type
_entity.pdbx_description
1 polymer ?
#
loop_
_entity_poly.entity_id
_entity_poly.type
_entity_poly.pdbx_seq_one_letter_code
_entity_poly.pdbx_strand_id
1 'polypeptide(L)'
;MCVGAGGGLNVVMKALLDPGDEVLTPSPFFVEYGAYASNHGGVLKTVKTTDAFQLDLEAFDAALNPKTKIVIINTPNNPTGVIYPQQSLDELGVLIREKEKEFGHPIILVADDIYRRLVFDGLTSGDVLLSHPHSIRVHSHSKDLGLPGERIGFIAVHPGIPERETICQGLVLANRILGFVNAPALMQQILPSMGQATVDVSIYQKLRDRFYEMLTGLGFEVVLPRGAFYLFPKSPEADDVAFVRRAQQERILLVPCLLYTSDAADDDVR
;
A
#
# COMPACT_ATOMS: atom_id res chain seq x y z
N MET A 1 -5.59 11.72 -13.66
CA MET A 1 -4.16 11.35 -13.69
C MET A 1 -3.44 12.07 -12.55
N CYS A 2 -2.42 11.45 -11.95
CA CYS A 2 -1.65 12.01 -10.81
C CYS A 2 -0.15 11.77 -10.99
N VAL A 3 0.67 12.40 -10.14
CA VAL A 3 2.14 12.34 -10.22
C VAL A 3 2.69 11.10 -9.49
N GLY A 4 2.33 9.92 -9.97
CA GLY A 4 2.65 8.64 -9.36
C GLY A 4 1.78 8.34 -8.12
N ALA A 5 1.96 7.17 -7.49
CA ALA A 5 1.12 6.75 -6.37
C ALA A 5 1.33 7.62 -5.12
N GLY A 6 2.55 8.02 -4.79
CA GLY A 6 2.79 8.92 -3.66
C GLY A 6 2.02 10.24 -3.77
N GLY A 7 2.04 10.87 -4.97
CA GLY A 7 1.20 12.05 -5.23
C GLY A 7 -0.28 11.72 -5.16
N GLY A 8 -0.69 10.58 -5.71
CA GLY A 8 -2.09 10.13 -5.68
C GLY A 8 -2.62 9.91 -4.26
N LEU A 9 -1.85 9.26 -3.38
CA LEU A 9 -2.22 9.06 -1.98
C LEU A 9 -2.32 10.39 -1.22
N ASN A 10 -1.37 11.31 -1.41
CA ASN A 10 -1.47 12.65 -0.83
C ASN A 10 -2.72 13.40 -1.31
N VAL A 11 -3.09 13.27 -2.58
CA VAL A 11 -4.33 13.86 -3.13
C VAL A 11 -5.57 13.26 -2.47
N VAL A 12 -5.62 11.93 -2.31
CA VAL A 12 -6.74 11.25 -1.65
C VAL A 12 -6.85 11.69 -0.19
N MET A 13 -5.76 11.69 0.55
CA MET A 13 -5.75 12.08 1.96
C MET A 13 -6.12 13.57 2.12
N LYS A 14 -5.59 14.45 1.25
CA LYS A 14 -5.95 15.88 1.28
C LYS A 14 -7.42 16.14 1.01
N ALA A 15 -8.05 15.32 0.17
CA ALA A 15 -9.46 15.48 -0.19
C ALA A 15 -10.42 14.90 0.85
N LEU A 16 -10.00 13.91 1.64
CA LEU A 16 -10.88 13.10 2.46
C LEU A 16 -10.68 13.26 3.97
N LEU A 17 -9.48 13.66 4.44
CA LEU A 17 -9.17 13.73 5.86
C LEU A 17 -9.49 15.09 6.46
N ASP A 18 -10.14 15.07 7.61
CA ASP A 18 -10.23 16.16 8.56
C ASP A 18 -9.21 15.97 9.71
N PRO A 19 -8.85 17.02 10.46
CA PRO A 19 -7.94 16.90 11.59
C PRO A 19 -8.42 15.89 12.64
N GLY A 20 -7.60 14.87 12.90
CA GLY A 20 -7.87 13.80 13.86
C GLY A 20 -8.56 12.57 13.29
N ASP A 21 -8.87 12.55 12.00
CA ASP A 21 -9.32 11.33 11.30
C ASP A 21 -8.24 10.26 11.30
N GLU A 22 -8.64 9.00 11.39
CA GLU A 22 -7.72 7.88 11.41
C GLU A 22 -7.63 7.18 10.05
N VAL A 23 -6.39 6.83 9.70
CA VAL A 23 -6.04 6.02 8.53
C VAL A 23 -5.52 4.69 9.02
N LEU A 24 -6.22 3.59 8.75
CA LEU A 24 -5.78 2.24 9.12
C LEU A 24 -5.02 1.58 7.98
N THR A 25 -3.99 0.80 8.32
CA THR A 25 -3.26 -0.05 7.36
C THR A 25 -2.75 -1.32 8.05
N PRO A 26 -2.73 -2.50 7.37
CA PRO A 26 -2.10 -3.68 7.93
C PRO A 26 -0.59 -3.48 8.06
N SER A 27 0.00 -3.95 9.17
CA SER A 27 1.44 -3.92 9.44
C SER A 27 2.05 -5.30 9.13
N PRO A 28 3.23 -5.37 8.45
CA PRO A 28 4.09 -4.26 7.98
C PRO A 28 3.51 -3.49 6.79
N PHE A 29 3.84 -2.22 6.68
CA PHE A 29 3.26 -1.28 5.71
C PHE A 29 4.33 -0.40 5.04
N PHE A 30 3.98 0.30 3.97
CA PHE A 30 4.85 1.28 3.33
C PHE A 30 5.02 2.51 4.22
N VAL A 31 6.22 2.71 4.74
CA VAL A 31 6.56 3.67 5.80
C VAL A 31 6.04 5.10 5.56
N GLU A 32 5.96 5.54 4.31
CA GLU A 32 5.55 6.90 3.99
C GLU A 32 4.05 7.18 4.24
N TYR A 33 3.20 6.16 4.48
CA TYR A 33 1.79 6.38 4.80
C TYR A 33 1.60 7.24 6.05
N GLY A 34 2.47 7.07 7.08
CA GLY A 34 2.45 7.89 8.28
C GLY A 34 2.66 9.37 7.99
N ALA A 35 3.69 9.68 7.19
CA ALA A 35 3.96 11.05 6.76
C ALA A 35 2.83 11.62 5.90
N TYR A 36 2.26 10.81 4.99
CA TYR A 36 1.15 11.26 4.15
C TYR A 36 -0.10 11.57 4.97
N ALA A 37 -0.47 10.72 5.94
CA ALA A 37 -1.60 10.96 6.82
C ALA A 37 -1.37 12.24 7.66
N SER A 38 -0.22 12.36 8.34
CA SER A 38 0.08 13.49 9.21
C SER A 38 0.17 14.83 8.47
N ASN A 39 0.65 14.86 7.23
CA ASN A 39 0.67 16.05 6.38
C ASN A 39 -0.72 16.63 6.11
N HIS A 40 -1.77 15.84 6.27
CA HIS A 40 -3.16 16.24 6.04
C HIS A 40 -4.02 16.18 7.30
N GLY A 41 -3.39 16.17 8.48
CA GLY A 41 -4.07 16.23 9.78
C GLY A 41 -4.61 14.88 10.27
N GLY A 42 -4.41 13.80 9.52
CA GLY A 42 -4.81 12.46 9.92
C GLY A 42 -3.78 11.76 10.82
N VAL A 43 -4.20 10.68 11.43
CA VAL A 43 -3.38 9.82 12.30
C VAL A 43 -3.33 8.44 11.70
N LEU A 44 -2.12 7.94 11.39
CA LEU A 44 -1.95 6.56 10.96
C LEU A 44 -2.12 5.62 12.16
N LYS A 45 -2.88 4.56 11.98
CA LYS A 45 -3.01 3.43 12.90
C LYS A 45 -2.70 2.13 12.18
N THR A 46 -1.98 1.24 12.82
CA THR A 46 -1.63 -0.05 12.25
C THR A 46 -2.51 -1.16 12.79
N VAL A 47 -2.78 -2.15 11.95
CA VAL A 47 -3.49 -3.36 12.30
C VAL A 47 -2.55 -4.54 12.14
N LYS A 48 -2.42 -5.37 13.17
CA LYS A 48 -1.59 -6.58 13.09
C LYS A 48 -2.08 -7.51 11.99
N THR A 49 -1.15 -8.14 11.31
CA THR A 49 -1.41 -9.24 10.39
C THR A 49 -1.11 -10.58 11.07
N THR A 50 -1.49 -11.68 10.44
CA THR A 50 -1.07 -13.03 10.86
C THR A 50 0.44 -13.21 10.68
N ASP A 51 1.02 -14.30 11.23
CA ASP A 51 2.44 -14.63 11.05
C ASP A 51 2.84 -14.83 9.57
N ALA A 52 1.88 -15.14 8.72
CA ALA A 52 2.06 -15.22 7.26
C ALA A 52 1.78 -13.87 6.56
N PHE A 53 1.68 -12.77 7.29
CA PHE A 53 1.35 -11.43 6.82
C PHE A 53 0.01 -11.32 6.09
N GLN A 54 -0.95 -12.22 6.34
CA GLN A 54 -2.30 -12.12 5.83
C GLN A 54 -3.18 -11.23 6.71
N LEU A 55 -4.28 -10.72 6.16
CA LEU A 55 -5.21 -9.87 6.91
C LEU A 55 -5.78 -10.63 8.11
N ASP A 56 -5.74 -10.00 9.27
CA ASP A 56 -6.37 -10.47 10.50
C ASP A 56 -7.65 -9.66 10.73
N LEU A 57 -8.80 -10.26 10.40
CA LEU A 57 -10.10 -9.58 10.46
C LEU A 57 -10.54 -9.27 11.89
N GLU A 58 -10.14 -10.08 12.88
CA GLU A 58 -10.42 -9.81 14.28
C GLU A 58 -9.65 -8.57 14.76
N ALA A 59 -8.39 -8.45 14.34
CA ALA A 59 -7.58 -7.27 14.61
C ALA A 59 -8.14 -6.02 13.91
N PHE A 60 -8.67 -6.15 12.68
CA PHE A 60 -9.33 -5.04 11.98
C PHE A 60 -10.62 -4.64 12.68
N ASP A 61 -11.46 -5.59 13.12
CA ASP A 61 -12.70 -5.30 13.85
C ASP A 61 -12.43 -4.51 15.14
N ALA A 62 -11.39 -4.91 15.87
CA ALA A 62 -10.98 -4.23 17.11
C ALA A 62 -10.38 -2.84 16.89
N ALA A 63 -9.74 -2.60 15.72
CA ALA A 63 -9.09 -1.33 15.42
C ALA A 63 -10.03 -0.28 14.82
N LEU A 64 -11.06 -0.72 14.06
CA LEU A 64 -12.04 0.15 13.44
C LEU A 64 -12.87 0.89 14.49
N ASN A 65 -12.97 2.21 14.37
CA ASN A 65 -13.68 3.07 15.33
C ASN A 65 -14.29 4.30 14.61
N PRO A 66 -15.13 5.13 15.29
CA PRO A 66 -15.80 6.26 14.65
C PRO A 66 -14.87 7.36 14.08
N LYS A 67 -13.57 7.34 14.34
CA LYS A 67 -12.59 8.23 13.70
C LYS A 67 -11.98 7.64 12.43
N THR A 68 -12.18 6.35 12.19
CA THR A 68 -11.63 5.68 11.00
C THR A 68 -12.27 6.24 9.74
N LYS A 69 -11.49 6.92 8.91
CA LYS A 69 -11.92 7.52 7.66
C LYS A 69 -11.43 6.75 6.44
N ILE A 70 -10.23 6.22 6.52
CA ILE A 70 -9.56 5.52 5.42
C ILE A 70 -9.00 4.19 5.93
N VAL A 71 -9.13 3.14 5.12
CA VAL A 71 -8.36 1.90 5.25
C VAL A 71 -7.51 1.75 4.00
N ILE A 72 -6.17 1.65 4.14
CA ILE A 72 -5.26 1.45 3.00
C ILE A 72 -4.87 -0.01 2.91
N ILE A 73 -5.05 -0.60 1.73
CA ILE A 73 -4.59 -1.95 1.40
C ILE A 73 -3.60 -1.86 0.24
N ASN A 74 -2.41 -2.41 0.45
CA ASN A 74 -1.38 -2.54 -0.57
C ASN A 74 -1.17 -4.02 -0.89
N THR A 75 -1.56 -4.45 -2.10
CA THR A 75 -1.44 -5.84 -2.54
C THR A 75 -1.10 -5.94 -4.03
N PRO A 76 0.02 -6.58 -4.41
CA PRO A 76 1.09 -7.17 -3.55
C PRO A 76 1.68 -6.16 -2.58
N ASN A 77 2.00 -6.61 -1.36
CA ASN A 77 2.37 -5.75 -0.24
C ASN A 77 3.86 -5.33 -0.29
N ASN A 78 4.12 -4.10 0.02
CA ASN A 78 5.42 -3.57 0.41
C ASN A 78 5.43 -3.41 1.94
N PRO A 79 6.31 -4.13 2.70
CA PRO A 79 7.54 -4.78 2.27
C PRO A 79 7.47 -6.32 2.18
N THR A 80 6.35 -6.97 2.48
CA THR A 80 6.33 -8.43 2.70
C THR A 80 6.29 -9.26 1.42
N GLY A 81 5.84 -8.65 0.30
CA GLY A 81 5.65 -9.35 -0.97
C GLY A 81 4.47 -10.32 -0.99
N VAL A 82 3.66 -10.38 0.06
CA VAL A 82 2.45 -11.21 0.06
C VAL A 82 1.35 -10.60 -0.81
N ILE A 83 0.45 -11.45 -1.28
CA ILE A 83 -0.79 -11.03 -1.92
C ILE A 83 -1.95 -11.36 -1.00
N TYR A 84 -2.97 -10.51 -0.98
CA TYR A 84 -4.22 -10.79 -0.29
C TYR A 84 -5.19 -11.45 -1.26
N PRO A 85 -5.72 -12.66 -0.95
CA PRO A 85 -6.73 -13.33 -1.76
C PRO A 85 -8.01 -12.49 -1.87
N GLN A 86 -8.76 -12.64 -2.96
CA GLN A 86 -10.03 -11.93 -3.14
C GLN A 86 -10.99 -12.17 -1.98
N GLN A 87 -11.08 -13.42 -1.50
CA GLN A 87 -11.93 -13.78 -0.37
C GLN A 87 -11.63 -12.92 0.88
N SER A 88 -10.35 -12.77 1.27
CA SER A 88 -9.99 -11.97 2.46
C SER A 88 -10.33 -10.49 2.28
N LEU A 89 -10.22 -9.96 1.06
CA LEU A 89 -10.61 -8.59 0.76
C LEU A 89 -12.14 -8.44 0.81
N ASP A 90 -12.89 -9.42 0.33
CA ASP A 90 -14.36 -9.42 0.37
C ASP A 90 -14.89 -9.48 1.81
N GLU A 91 -14.26 -10.31 2.66
CA GLU A 91 -14.55 -10.39 4.08
C GLU A 91 -14.24 -9.07 4.80
N LEU A 92 -13.09 -8.43 4.51
CA LEU A 92 -12.79 -7.07 5.00
C LEU A 92 -13.83 -6.06 4.51
N GLY A 93 -14.26 -6.14 3.25
CA GLY A 93 -15.29 -5.27 2.69
C GLY A 93 -16.66 -5.46 3.38
N VAL A 94 -16.99 -6.68 3.82
CA VAL A 94 -18.19 -6.95 4.64
C VAL A 94 -18.07 -6.27 5.99
N LEU A 95 -16.95 -6.49 6.68
CA LEU A 95 -16.66 -5.88 8.00
C LEU A 95 -16.77 -4.35 7.94
N ILE A 96 -16.13 -3.72 6.95
CA ILE A 96 -16.20 -2.27 6.78
C ILE A 96 -17.63 -1.78 6.62
N ARG A 97 -18.47 -2.46 5.80
CA ARG A 97 -19.89 -2.08 5.63
C ARG A 97 -20.71 -2.19 6.92
N GLU A 98 -20.38 -3.13 7.79
CA GLU A 98 -21.03 -3.26 9.11
C GLU A 98 -20.65 -2.09 10.00
N LYS A 99 -19.36 -1.73 10.04
CA LYS A 99 -18.85 -0.57 10.79
C LYS A 99 -19.38 0.77 10.27
N GLU A 100 -19.52 0.94 8.96
CA GLU A 100 -20.15 2.13 8.38
C GLU A 100 -21.59 2.34 8.88
N LYS A 101 -22.36 1.25 8.99
CA LYS A 101 -23.71 1.32 9.57
C LYS A 101 -23.69 1.66 11.06
N GLU A 102 -22.73 1.09 11.80
CA GLU A 102 -22.55 1.34 13.22
C GLU A 102 -22.13 2.80 13.48
N PHE A 103 -21.19 3.33 12.71
CA PHE A 103 -20.62 4.68 12.91
C PHE A 103 -21.43 5.79 12.21
N GLY A 104 -22.27 5.45 11.25
CA GLY A 104 -23.11 6.40 10.53
C GLY A 104 -22.39 7.25 9.48
N HIS A 105 -21.20 6.83 9.04
CA HIS A 105 -20.45 7.49 7.97
C HIS A 105 -19.67 6.47 7.11
N PRO A 106 -19.35 6.82 5.86
CA PRO A 106 -18.53 5.94 5.00
C PRO A 106 -17.07 5.86 5.46
N ILE A 107 -16.47 4.67 5.27
CA ILE A 107 -15.05 4.40 5.42
C ILE A 107 -14.52 4.09 4.03
N ILE A 108 -13.52 4.85 3.57
CA ILE A 108 -13.00 4.71 2.21
C ILE A 108 -11.89 3.65 2.19
N LEU A 109 -12.12 2.58 1.44
CA LEU A 109 -11.12 1.54 1.22
C LEU A 109 -10.21 1.95 0.05
N VAL A 110 -8.96 2.29 0.35
CA VAL A 110 -7.97 2.77 -0.63
C VAL A 110 -7.05 1.62 -1.03
N ALA A 111 -7.06 1.28 -2.32
CA ALA A 111 -6.11 0.36 -2.91
C ALA A 111 -4.85 1.11 -3.34
N ASP A 112 -3.71 0.84 -2.72
CA ASP A 112 -2.39 1.17 -3.27
C ASP A 112 -1.95 0.01 -4.19
N ASP A 113 -2.23 0.13 -5.47
CA ASP A 113 -2.20 -0.93 -6.47
C ASP A 113 -0.91 -0.90 -7.33
N ILE A 114 0.15 -0.31 -6.81
CA ILE A 114 1.39 -0.07 -7.58
C ILE A 114 2.07 -1.35 -8.06
N TYR A 115 1.88 -2.48 -7.35
CA TYR A 115 2.49 -3.78 -7.66
C TYR A 115 1.53 -4.78 -8.31
N ARG A 116 0.29 -4.39 -8.62
CA ARG A 116 -0.77 -5.29 -9.10
C ARG A 116 -0.34 -6.21 -10.25
N ARG A 117 0.53 -5.74 -11.14
CA ARG A 117 1.03 -6.50 -12.30
C ARG A 117 2.33 -7.28 -12.03
N LEU A 118 2.92 -7.12 -10.85
CA LEU A 118 4.10 -7.87 -10.41
C LEU A 118 3.68 -8.99 -9.47
N VAL A 119 3.08 -10.02 -10.01
CA VAL A 119 2.62 -11.22 -9.29
C VAL A 119 3.32 -12.43 -9.88
N PHE A 120 3.75 -13.35 -9.03
CA PHE A 120 4.55 -14.52 -9.37
C PHE A 120 3.72 -15.80 -9.42
N ASP A 121 4.33 -16.88 -9.91
CA ASP A 121 3.80 -18.24 -9.86
C ASP A 121 2.44 -18.40 -10.58
N GLY A 122 2.12 -17.55 -11.56
CA GLY A 122 0.84 -17.55 -12.25
C GLY A 122 -0.37 -17.19 -11.40
N LEU A 123 -0.13 -16.63 -10.21
CA LEU A 123 -1.17 -16.17 -9.29
C LEU A 123 -1.77 -14.82 -9.72
N THR A 124 -2.87 -14.46 -9.10
CA THR A 124 -3.48 -13.13 -9.22
C THR A 124 -3.68 -12.52 -7.84
N SER A 125 -3.37 -11.23 -7.68
CA SER A 125 -3.72 -10.50 -6.48
C SER A 125 -5.21 -10.17 -6.46
N GLY A 126 -5.82 -10.15 -5.29
CA GLY A 126 -7.18 -9.68 -5.13
C GLY A 126 -7.38 -8.23 -5.58
N ASP A 127 -8.60 -7.88 -5.91
CA ASP A 127 -9.00 -6.54 -6.35
C ASP A 127 -9.85 -5.86 -5.29
N VAL A 128 -9.27 -4.88 -4.62
CA VAL A 128 -9.92 -4.10 -3.55
C VAL A 128 -11.21 -3.41 -4.03
N LEU A 129 -11.25 -2.96 -5.29
CA LEU A 129 -12.43 -2.29 -5.83
C LEU A 129 -13.63 -3.23 -5.98
N LEU A 130 -13.42 -4.53 -6.12
CA LEU A 130 -14.51 -5.51 -6.18
C LEU A 130 -15.11 -5.81 -4.80
N SER A 131 -14.34 -5.55 -3.73
CA SER A 131 -14.71 -5.95 -2.36
C SER A 131 -15.57 -4.93 -1.64
N HIS A 132 -15.48 -3.65 -2.00
CA HIS A 132 -16.18 -2.57 -1.31
C HIS A 132 -16.59 -1.43 -2.26
N PRO A 133 -17.88 -0.96 -2.23
CA PRO A 133 -18.32 0.11 -3.12
C PRO A 133 -17.74 1.47 -2.76
N HIS A 134 -17.35 1.70 -1.50
CA HIS A 134 -16.71 2.95 -1.08
C HIS A 134 -15.19 2.81 -1.21
N SER A 135 -14.69 2.61 -2.44
CA SER A 135 -13.28 2.36 -2.69
C SER A 135 -12.68 3.29 -3.73
N ILE A 136 -11.37 3.53 -3.57
CA ILE A 136 -10.55 4.34 -4.46
C ILE A 136 -9.27 3.56 -4.75
N ARG A 137 -8.92 3.43 -6.03
CA ARG A 137 -7.61 2.90 -6.46
C ARG A 137 -6.64 4.02 -6.71
N VAL A 138 -5.44 3.89 -6.18
CA VAL A 138 -4.27 4.69 -6.54
C VAL A 138 -3.26 3.78 -7.21
N HIS A 139 -2.90 4.10 -8.44
CA HIS A 139 -1.97 3.32 -9.24
C HIS A 139 -0.83 4.19 -9.77
N SER A 140 0.31 3.56 -10.06
CA SER A 140 1.45 4.22 -10.69
C SER A 140 2.18 3.26 -11.64
N HIS A 141 2.60 3.80 -12.77
CA HIS A 141 3.41 3.08 -13.76
C HIS A 141 4.91 3.03 -13.40
N SER A 142 5.24 3.37 -12.16
CA SER A 142 6.61 3.29 -11.64
C SER A 142 7.17 1.87 -11.62
N LYS A 143 6.31 0.86 -11.45
CA LYS A 143 6.72 -0.53 -11.25
C LYS A 143 6.32 -1.43 -12.41
N ASP A 144 5.08 -1.36 -12.87
CA ASP A 144 4.57 -2.19 -13.94
C ASP A 144 5.18 -1.88 -15.32
N LEU A 145 5.57 -0.61 -15.56
CA LEU A 145 6.27 -0.19 -16.78
C LEU A 145 7.75 0.15 -16.54
N GLY A 146 8.24 0.10 -15.29
CA GLY A 146 9.61 0.47 -14.97
C GLY A 146 9.93 1.95 -15.20
N LEU A 147 8.94 2.84 -15.03
CA LEU A 147 9.03 4.28 -15.30
C LEU A 147 8.92 5.13 -14.02
N PRO A 148 9.73 4.89 -12.97
CA PRO A 148 9.58 5.61 -11.70
C PRO A 148 9.89 7.10 -11.81
N GLY A 149 10.80 7.49 -12.71
CA GLY A 149 11.19 8.88 -12.95
C GLY A 149 10.14 9.72 -13.67
N GLU A 150 9.25 9.09 -14.42
CA GLU A 150 8.23 9.78 -15.24
C GLU A 150 7.04 10.28 -14.42
N ARG A 151 6.94 9.91 -13.16
CA ARG A 151 5.92 10.37 -12.22
C ARG A 151 4.50 10.29 -12.77
N ILE A 152 4.13 9.18 -13.38
CA ILE A 152 2.81 8.98 -14.01
C ILE A 152 2.01 7.90 -13.28
N GLY A 153 0.76 8.21 -12.94
CA GLY A 153 -0.19 7.34 -12.29
C GLY A 153 -1.62 7.86 -12.42
N PHE A 154 -2.54 7.21 -11.76
CA PHE A 154 -3.94 7.62 -11.75
C PHE A 154 -4.64 7.30 -10.44
N ILE A 155 -5.73 8.01 -10.19
CA ILE A 155 -6.71 7.73 -9.14
C ILE A 155 -7.99 7.31 -9.85
N ALA A 156 -8.55 6.16 -9.47
CA ALA A 156 -9.84 5.68 -9.95
C ALA A 156 -10.81 5.54 -8.79
N VAL A 157 -11.95 6.22 -8.88
CA VAL A 157 -13.02 6.23 -7.88
C VAL A 157 -14.07 5.21 -8.28
N HIS A 158 -14.42 4.30 -7.37
CA HIS A 158 -15.45 3.29 -7.62
C HIS A 158 -16.81 3.97 -7.93
N PRO A 159 -17.57 3.51 -8.93
CA PRO A 159 -18.85 4.14 -9.30
C PRO A 159 -19.92 4.11 -8.22
N GLY A 160 -19.83 3.19 -7.27
CA GLY A 160 -20.76 3.03 -6.13
C GLY A 160 -20.47 3.92 -4.92
N ILE A 161 -19.40 4.73 -4.94
CA ILE A 161 -19.09 5.61 -3.82
C ILE A 161 -20.14 6.73 -3.72
N PRO A 162 -20.67 7.04 -2.51
CA PRO A 162 -21.59 8.16 -2.33
C PRO A 162 -20.95 9.48 -2.77
N GLU A 163 -21.77 10.37 -3.33
CA GLU A 163 -21.32 11.68 -3.79
C GLU A 163 -20.06 11.66 -4.69
N ARG A 164 -19.95 10.62 -5.52
CA ARG A 164 -18.80 10.36 -6.37
C ARG A 164 -18.31 11.58 -7.13
N GLU A 165 -19.23 12.39 -7.65
CA GLU A 165 -18.86 13.58 -8.43
C GLU A 165 -18.20 14.63 -7.55
N THR A 166 -18.71 14.87 -6.36
CA THR A 166 -18.13 15.77 -5.35
C THR A 166 -16.73 15.30 -4.94
N ILE A 167 -16.57 13.99 -4.72
CA ILE A 167 -15.26 13.40 -4.40
C ILE A 167 -14.29 13.60 -5.57
N CYS A 168 -14.71 13.33 -6.81
CA CYS A 168 -13.86 13.53 -7.98
C CYS A 168 -13.43 14.99 -8.13
N GLN A 169 -14.34 15.94 -7.92
CA GLN A 169 -14.02 17.39 -7.95
C GLN A 169 -13.05 17.75 -6.81
N GLY A 170 -13.24 17.21 -5.61
CA GLY A 170 -12.35 17.36 -4.47
C GLY A 170 -10.94 16.84 -4.76
N LEU A 171 -10.82 15.66 -5.38
CA LEU A 171 -9.53 15.10 -5.81
C LEU A 171 -8.83 15.97 -6.86
N VAL A 172 -9.58 16.51 -7.81
CA VAL A 172 -9.01 17.45 -8.83
C VAL A 172 -8.52 18.73 -8.16
N LEU A 173 -9.31 19.29 -7.23
CA LEU A 173 -8.91 20.48 -6.47
C LEU A 173 -7.68 20.19 -5.62
N ALA A 174 -7.68 19.08 -4.86
CA ALA A 174 -6.55 18.66 -4.03
C ALA A 174 -5.26 18.51 -4.86
N ASN A 175 -5.33 17.84 -6.01
CA ASN A 175 -4.20 17.69 -6.92
C ASN A 175 -3.63 19.05 -7.36
N ARG A 176 -4.50 20.03 -7.57
CA ARG A 176 -4.10 21.38 -7.98
C ARG A 176 -3.47 22.16 -6.84
N ILE A 177 -4.09 22.20 -5.66
CA ILE A 177 -3.62 23.01 -4.53
C ILE A 177 -2.38 22.44 -3.83
N LEU A 178 -2.12 21.13 -3.98
CA LEU A 178 -0.86 20.50 -3.57
C LEU A 178 0.32 20.86 -4.50
N GLY A 179 0.07 21.59 -5.57
CA GLY A 179 1.10 22.04 -6.51
C GLY A 179 1.43 21.01 -7.61
N PHE A 180 0.79 19.85 -7.62
CA PHE A 180 1.03 18.83 -8.65
C PHE A 180 0.41 19.25 -10.00
N VAL A 181 -0.76 19.87 -9.98
CA VAL A 181 -1.56 20.38 -11.10
C VAL A 181 -1.98 19.27 -12.06
N ASN A 182 -1.02 18.63 -12.74
CA ASN A 182 -1.23 17.50 -13.66
C ASN A 182 -0.06 16.51 -13.58
N ALA A 183 -0.32 15.26 -13.97
CA ALA A 183 0.74 14.36 -14.35
C ALA A 183 1.43 14.84 -15.64
N PRO A 184 2.69 14.42 -15.93
CA PRO A 184 3.41 14.85 -17.13
C PRO A 184 2.61 14.62 -18.42
N ALA A 185 2.36 15.69 -19.18
CA ALA A 185 1.48 15.65 -20.35
C ALA A 185 2.00 14.68 -21.44
N LEU A 186 3.32 14.64 -21.66
CA LEU A 186 3.94 13.73 -22.60
C LEU A 186 3.58 12.28 -22.27
N MET A 187 3.69 11.89 -21.00
CA MET A 187 3.38 10.52 -20.55
C MET A 187 1.89 10.20 -20.70
N GLN A 188 1.01 11.16 -20.45
CA GLN A 188 -0.42 10.98 -20.69
C GLN A 188 -0.76 10.69 -22.16
N GLN A 189 0.02 11.24 -23.11
CA GLN A 189 -0.13 10.97 -24.53
C GLN A 189 0.46 9.62 -24.96
N ILE A 190 1.55 9.17 -24.30
CA ILE A 190 2.24 7.93 -24.65
C ILE A 190 1.53 6.71 -24.09
N LEU A 191 1.03 6.75 -22.84
CA LEU A 191 0.43 5.60 -22.16
C LEU A 191 -0.62 4.84 -22.98
N PRO A 192 -1.57 5.48 -23.69
CA PRO A 192 -2.55 4.76 -24.50
C PRO A 192 -1.91 3.89 -25.60
N SER A 193 -0.75 4.28 -26.12
CA SER A 193 -0.04 3.51 -27.16
C SER A 193 0.74 2.31 -26.59
N MET A 194 0.99 2.27 -25.28
CA MET A 194 1.72 1.18 -24.63
C MET A 194 0.87 -0.10 -24.46
N GLY A 195 -0.46 0.02 -24.53
CA GLY A 195 -1.39 -1.11 -24.47
C GLY A 195 -1.19 -1.99 -23.24
N GLN A 196 -0.85 -3.25 -23.44
CA GLN A 196 -0.62 -4.25 -22.39
C GLN A 196 0.86 -4.37 -21.97
N ALA A 197 1.72 -3.43 -22.37
CA ALA A 197 3.12 -3.47 -21.99
C ALA A 197 3.29 -3.55 -20.46
N THR A 198 4.28 -4.34 -20.05
CA THR A 198 4.68 -4.47 -18.65
C THR A 198 6.15 -4.89 -18.61
N VAL A 199 6.80 -4.72 -17.47
CA VAL A 199 8.12 -5.29 -17.23
C VAL A 199 8.08 -6.82 -17.33
N ASP A 200 9.20 -7.45 -17.62
CA ASP A 200 9.29 -8.91 -17.61
C ASP A 200 9.27 -9.44 -16.17
N VAL A 201 8.10 -9.86 -15.73
CA VAL A 201 7.86 -10.40 -14.39
C VAL A 201 8.70 -11.63 -14.10
N SER A 202 9.07 -12.42 -15.14
CA SER A 202 9.88 -13.63 -14.97
C SER A 202 11.28 -13.34 -14.46
N ILE A 203 11.83 -12.17 -14.76
CA ILE A 203 13.13 -11.73 -14.23
C ILE A 203 13.05 -11.54 -12.72
N TYR A 204 12.03 -10.84 -12.24
CA TYR A 204 11.81 -10.63 -10.81
C TYR A 204 11.52 -11.92 -10.08
N GLN A 205 10.73 -12.83 -10.67
CA GLN A 205 10.47 -14.14 -10.09
C GLN A 205 11.73 -14.97 -9.92
N LYS A 206 12.59 -15.04 -10.94
CA LYS A 206 13.90 -15.75 -10.86
C LYS A 206 14.81 -15.16 -9.78
N LEU A 207 14.82 -13.83 -9.63
CA LEU A 207 15.60 -13.17 -8.58
C LEU A 207 15.02 -13.51 -7.20
N ARG A 208 13.68 -13.44 -7.04
CA ARG A 208 12.98 -13.84 -5.83
C ARG A 208 13.34 -15.27 -5.42
N ASP A 209 13.23 -16.23 -6.34
CA ASP A 209 13.52 -17.64 -6.09
C ASP A 209 14.94 -17.83 -5.60
N ARG A 210 15.92 -17.23 -6.32
CA ARG A 210 17.33 -17.31 -5.94
C ARG A 210 17.61 -16.73 -4.56
N PHE A 211 17.07 -15.56 -4.24
CA PHE A 211 17.27 -14.93 -2.94
C PHE A 211 16.55 -15.69 -1.83
N TYR A 212 15.35 -16.19 -2.08
CA TYR A 212 14.60 -16.99 -1.14
C TYR A 212 15.33 -18.28 -0.78
N GLU A 213 15.79 -19.04 -1.78
CA GLU A 213 16.59 -20.26 -1.58
C GLU A 213 17.89 -19.98 -0.80
N MET A 214 18.58 -18.90 -1.15
CA MET A 214 19.82 -18.50 -0.46
C MET A 214 19.54 -18.15 1.01
N LEU A 215 18.56 -17.31 1.30
CA LEU A 215 18.27 -16.87 2.67
C LEU A 215 17.78 -18.03 3.53
N THR A 216 16.87 -18.87 3.02
CA THR A 216 16.38 -20.04 3.75
C THR A 216 17.48 -21.08 3.94
N GLY A 217 18.38 -21.27 2.96
CA GLY A 217 19.58 -22.11 3.08
C GLY A 217 20.57 -21.62 4.14
N LEU A 218 20.59 -20.33 4.42
CA LEU A 218 21.36 -19.72 5.50
C LEU A 218 20.64 -19.74 6.85
N GLY A 219 19.42 -20.26 6.92
CA GLY A 219 18.64 -20.37 8.14
C GLY A 219 17.76 -19.17 8.49
N PHE A 220 17.58 -18.20 7.57
CA PHE A 220 16.62 -17.12 7.78
C PHE A 220 15.18 -17.63 7.67
N GLU A 221 14.31 -17.15 8.56
CA GLU A 221 12.87 -17.29 8.43
C GLU A 221 12.36 -16.24 7.43
N VAL A 222 11.77 -16.68 6.33
CA VAL A 222 11.24 -15.81 5.27
C VAL A 222 9.89 -16.33 4.79
N VAL A 223 8.86 -15.53 4.82
CA VAL A 223 7.62 -15.82 4.11
C VAL A 223 7.85 -15.66 2.61
N LEU A 224 7.51 -16.68 1.81
CA LEU A 224 7.73 -16.64 0.36
C LEU A 224 6.90 -15.53 -0.29
N PRO A 225 7.54 -14.49 -0.87
CA PRO A 225 6.82 -13.43 -1.57
C PRO A 225 6.11 -13.97 -2.81
N ARG A 226 4.87 -13.54 -3.03
CA ARG A 226 4.06 -13.90 -4.19
C ARG A 226 3.93 -12.78 -5.21
N GLY A 227 4.48 -11.60 -4.88
CA GLY A 227 4.49 -10.44 -5.77
C GLY A 227 5.42 -9.33 -5.26
N ALA A 228 5.34 -8.16 -5.88
CA ALA A 228 6.26 -7.04 -5.70
C ALA A 228 7.71 -7.44 -6.02
N PHE A 229 8.71 -6.87 -5.34
CA PHE A 229 10.13 -7.25 -5.51
C PHE A 229 10.88 -7.13 -4.17
N TYR A 230 10.20 -7.42 -3.08
CA TYR A 230 10.77 -7.40 -1.74
C TYR A 230 10.85 -8.82 -1.17
N LEU A 231 11.88 -9.04 -0.35
CA LEU A 231 11.92 -10.13 0.61
C LEU A 231 12.01 -9.51 1.99
N PHE A 232 11.23 -10.05 2.92
CA PHE A 232 11.13 -9.56 4.28
C PHE A 232 11.54 -10.66 5.27
N PRO A 233 12.86 -10.97 5.37
CA PRO A 233 13.38 -11.96 6.28
C PRO A 233 13.33 -11.47 7.73
N LYS A 234 13.01 -12.37 8.65
CA LYS A 234 13.14 -12.09 10.08
C LYS A 234 14.61 -11.86 10.43
N SER A 235 14.89 -10.79 11.18
CA SER A 235 16.24 -10.55 11.69
C SER A 235 16.68 -11.74 12.57
N PRO A 236 17.93 -12.22 12.39
CA PRO A 236 18.50 -13.27 13.27
C PRO A 236 18.79 -12.74 14.68
N GLU A 237 18.70 -11.45 14.91
CA GLU A 237 18.97 -10.76 16.14
C GLU A 237 17.78 -9.92 16.58
N ALA A 238 17.62 -9.75 17.90
CA ALA A 238 16.54 -8.96 18.47
C ALA A 238 16.61 -7.46 18.05
N ASP A 239 17.85 -6.93 17.93
CA ASP A 239 18.10 -5.57 17.43
C ASP A 239 18.36 -5.64 15.93
N ASP A 240 17.33 -5.45 15.12
CA ASP A 240 17.42 -5.45 13.66
C ASP A 240 18.19 -4.23 13.12
N VAL A 241 18.20 -3.11 13.82
CA VAL A 241 18.99 -1.93 13.45
C VAL A 241 20.49 -2.22 13.59
N ALA A 242 20.91 -2.87 14.68
CA ALA A 242 22.29 -3.29 14.86
C ALA A 242 22.70 -4.31 13.79
N PHE A 243 21.82 -5.27 13.48
CA PHE A 243 22.06 -6.23 12.39
C PHE A 243 22.25 -5.52 11.03
N VAL A 244 21.35 -4.61 10.66
CA VAL A 244 21.43 -3.83 9.42
C VAL A 244 22.72 -3.02 9.34
N ARG A 245 23.15 -2.38 10.44
CA ARG A 245 24.42 -1.63 10.49
C ARG A 245 25.64 -2.52 10.25
N ARG A 246 25.65 -3.76 10.79
CA ARG A 246 26.74 -4.72 10.51
C ARG A 246 26.71 -5.20 9.06
N ALA A 247 25.54 -5.53 8.52
CA ALA A 247 25.39 -5.89 7.12
C ALA A 247 25.92 -4.78 6.19
N GLN A 248 25.69 -3.53 6.55
CA GLN A 248 26.20 -2.37 5.80
C GLN A 248 27.74 -2.30 5.80
N GLN A 249 28.41 -2.69 6.88
CA GLN A 249 29.88 -2.78 6.92
C GLN A 249 30.42 -3.81 5.93
N GLU A 250 29.65 -4.88 5.69
CA GLU A 250 29.91 -5.91 4.67
C GLU A 250 29.37 -5.54 3.27
N ARG A 251 28.95 -4.28 3.06
CA ARG A 251 28.40 -3.76 1.81
C ARG A 251 27.06 -4.39 1.40
N ILE A 252 26.32 -4.95 2.36
CA ILE A 252 24.95 -5.44 2.17
C ILE A 252 23.99 -4.37 2.69
N LEU A 253 23.19 -3.79 1.78
CA LEU A 253 22.25 -2.75 2.13
C LEU A 253 20.88 -3.39 2.43
N LEU A 254 20.43 -3.21 3.66
CA LEU A 254 19.13 -3.66 4.16
C LEU A 254 18.38 -2.48 4.77
N VAL A 255 17.07 -2.64 4.97
CA VAL A 255 16.25 -1.66 5.66
C VAL A 255 15.68 -2.32 6.92
N PRO A 256 15.83 -1.70 8.12
CA PRO A 256 15.37 -2.30 9.36
C PRO A 256 13.84 -2.36 9.45
N CYS A 257 13.32 -3.36 10.17
CA CYS A 257 11.90 -3.62 10.32
C CYS A 257 11.15 -2.47 11.03
N LEU A 258 11.82 -1.81 11.98
CA LEU A 258 11.24 -0.71 12.76
C LEU A 258 10.57 0.37 11.90
N LEU A 259 11.11 0.64 10.69
CA LEU A 259 10.52 1.60 9.76
C LEU A 259 9.19 1.15 9.14
N TYR A 260 8.86 -0.15 9.24
CA TYR A 260 7.68 -0.73 8.58
C TYR A 260 6.60 -1.22 9.57
N THR A 261 6.85 -1.13 10.88
CA THR A 261 6.00 -1.73 11.92
C THR A 261 5.60 -0.78 13.03
N SER A 262 6.29 0.38 13.18
CA SER A 262 5.99 1.33 14.25
C SER A 262 4.81 2.25 13.88
N ASP A 263 3.91 2.46 14.84
CA ASP A 263 2.96 3.57 14.81
C ASP A 263 3.69 4.90 14.99
N ALA A 264 3.20 5.95 14.35
CA ALA A 264 3.71 7.31 14.57
C ALA A 264 3.57 7.79 16.02
N ALA A 265 2.81 7.06 16.86
CA ALA A 265 2.62 7.33 18.29
C ALA A 265 3.65 6.63 19.19
N ASP A 266 4.45 5.67 18.68
CA ASP A 266 5.47 4.95 19.46
C ASP A 266 6.84 5.69 19.51
N ASP A 267 6.91 6.95 19.08
CA ASP A 267 8.12 7.79 19.16
C ASP A 267 8.57 8.14 20.61
N ASP A 268 7.85 7.66 21.63
CA ASP A 268 8.23 7.83 23.04
C ASP A 268 9.21 6.76 23.55
N VAL A 269 9.68 5.86 22.70
CA VAL A 269 10.78 4.90 23.02
C VAL A 269 12.03 5.31 22.25
N ARG A 270 12.68 6.36 22.70
CA ARG A 270 14.05 6.73 22.37
C ARG A 270 15.00 6.39 23.50
#